data_ab44835d834ae268d105277acbd21296
#
_entry.id   ab44835d834ae268d105277acbd21296
#
_cell.length_a   1.000
_cell.length_b   1.000
_cell.length_c   1.000
_cell.angle_alpha   90.00
_cell.angle_beta   90.00
_cell.angle_gamma   90.00
#
_symmetry.space_group_name_H-M   'P 1'
#
loop_
_entity.id
_entity.type
_entity.pdbx_description
1 polymer ?
#
loop_
_entity_poly.entity_id
_entity_poly.type
_entity_poly.pdbx_seq_one_letter_code
_entity_poly.pdbx_strand_id
1 'polypeptide(L)'
;MKQVVKKRVAEANGLDTTKYYYSCIFDMNNIMKIASVDHKMNNDGKEYGIILTSLRLIGDVLRKKDFNYCLAAFDGEGSGVLRWQLYKDYKANRDKNYEAHNPNKTEYDKYIDNFVKNTLRYSREKTNNESEDESFARQKGILQSILDELCIREYEFENVEGDDIISYYVHNKKDNEKVVIVSSDKDLTQLITDTVIVYNPRLREFITKDNAVEKLGILSENIVLEKMICGDVSDNIKGVKGVGNDTLVKLFPQLKTDKLNLEVIMSRSRELLEERKQAKKKPLKSLENILNGVTDGCQGDKLYEINEKIIDLSVPLLTAEAKNTMDDEFYAPIDTSDRSIKNVYEIVTENKVNDILDERKFGDILEPFGRIIMMENKRYAEFRRKNEKQ
;
A
#
# COMPACT_ATOMS: atom_id res chain seq x y z
N MET A 1 13.46 -20.91 24.27
CA MET A 1 12.04 -20.96 23.94
C MET A 1 11.62 -19.94 22.89
N LYS A 2 11.93 -18.62 23.02
CA LYS A 2 11.59 -17.57 22.05
C LYS A 2 12.16 -17.82 20.62
N GLN A 3 13.40 -18.30 20.48
CA GLN A 3 13.98 -18.61 19.16
C GLN A 3 13.34 -19.82 18.46
N VAL A 4 12.91 -20.82 19.23
CA VAL A 4 12.23 -22.00 18.68
C VAL A 4 10.84 -21.65 18.17
N VAL A 5 10.13 -20.74 18.88
CA VAL A 5 8.82 -20.24 18.44
C VAL A 5 8.96 -19.39 17.18
N LYS A 6 9.96 -18.48 17.12
CA LYS A 6 10.25 -17.68 15.90
C LYS A 6 10.58 -18.57 14.70
N LYS A 7 11.38 -19.62 14.88
CA LYS A 7 11.74 -20.56 13.81
C LYS A 7 10.52 -21.34 13.30
N ARG A 8 9.63 -21.80 14.22
CA ARG A 8 8.40 -22.51 13.84
C ARG A 8 7.40 -21.63 13.09
N VAL A 9 7.27 -20.35 13.47
CA VAL A 9 6.40 -19.39 12.77
C VAL A 9 6.96 -19.06 11.38
N ALA A 10 8.30 -18.95 11.24
CA ALA A 10 8.94 -18.73 9.95
C ALA A 10 8.79 -19.95 9.02
N GLU A 11 8.96 -21.16 9.55
CA GLU A 11 8.79 -22.41 8.80
C GLU A 11 7.32 -22.62 8.37
N ALA A 12 6.36 -22.29 9.24
CA ALA A 12 4.93 -22.35 8.92
C ALA A 12 4.49 -21.38 7.81
N ASN A 13 5.27 -20.31 7.60
CA ASN A 13 5.02 -19.31 6.54
C ASN A 13 5.95 -19.50 5.32
N GLY A 14 6.67 -20.62 5.20
CA GLY A 14 7.55 -20.93 4.07
C GLY A 14 8.79 -20.02 3.96
N LEU A 15 9.15 -19.31 5.03
CA LEU A 15 10.26 -18.37 5.04
C LEU A 15 11.52 -19.02 5.63
N ASP A 16 12.45 -19.46 4.77
CA ASP A 16 13.79 -19.92 5.20
C ASP A 16 14.68 -18.73 5.58
N THR A 17 15.07 -18.65 6.84
CA THR A 17 15.84 -17.53 7.42
C THR A 17 17.34 -17.56 7.15
N THR A 18 17.88 -18.60 6.51
CA THR A 18 19.33 -18.82 6.47
C THR A 18 20.03 -18.29 5.22
N LYS A 19 19.31 -18.03 4.12
CA LYS A 19 19.90 -17.71 2.81
C LYS A 19 19.45 -16.39 2.18
N TYR A 20 18.43 -15.75 2.68
CA TYR A 20 17.84 -14.59 2.03
C TYR A 20 18.02 -13.31 2.83
N TYR A 21 18.17 -12.20 2.11
CA TYR A 21 18.00 -10.85 2.62
C TYR A 21 16.49 -10.57 2.74
N TYR A 22 16.05 -10.09 3.88
CA TYR A 22 14.62 -9.84 4.12
C TYR A 22 14.34 -8.37 4.30
N SER A 23 13.44 -7.85 3.47
CA SER A 23 12.97 -6.47 3.52
C SER A 23 11.51 -6.40 3.94
N CYS A 24 11.18 -5.37 4.70
CA CYS A 24 9.82 -5.04 5.10
C CYS A 24 9.44 -3.67 4.54
N ILE A 25 8.38 -3.63 3.74
CA ILE A 25 7.90 -2.41 3.11
C ILE A 25 6.54 -2.07 3.69
N PHE A 26 6.43 -0.89 4.26
CA PHE A 26 5.22 -0.41 4.92
C PHE A 26 4.45 0.53 3.99
N ASP A 27 3.21 0.18 3.67
CA ASP A 27 2.22 1.09 3.12
C ASP A 27 1.71 1.99 4.26
N MET A 28 2.33 3.15 4.40
CA MET A 28 2.09 4.02 5.54
C MET A 28 0.71 4.67 5.52
N ASN A 29 0.18 4.98 4.36
CA ASN A 29 -1.16 5.55 4.25
C ASN A 29 -2.21 4.55 4.73
N ASN A 30 -2.07 3.28 4.38
CA ASN A 30 -2.93 2.20 4.86
C ASN A 30 -2.77 1.98 6.37
N ILE A 31 -1.53 1.92 6.88
CA ILE A 31 -1.24 1.74 8.32
C ILE A 31 -1.80 2.91 9.12
N MET A 32 -1.58 4.15 8.71
CA MET A 32 -2.09 5.34 9.39
C MET A 32 -3.62 5.40 9.35
N LYS A 33 -4.24 4.99 8.24
CA LYS A 33 -5.70 4.88 8.12
C LYS A 33 -6.28 3.81 9.06
N ILE A 34 -5.58 2.68 9.24
CA ILE A 34 -5.96 1.68 10.24
C ILE A 34 -5.82 2.26 11.66
N ALA A 35 -4.77 3.04 11.90
CA ALA A 35 -4.48 3.63 13.20
C ALA A 35 -5.38 4.82 13.54
N SER A 36 -5.99 5.49 12.55
CA SER A 36 -6.81 6.68 12.77
C SER A 36 -8.11 6.45 13.55
N VAL A 37 -8.51 5.20 13.76
CA VAL A 37 -9.63 4.84 14.64
C VAL A 37 -9.27 4.89 16.14
N ASP A 38 -7.97 5.05 16.47
CA ASP A 38 -7.48 5.15 17.84
C ASP A 38 -7.38 6.62 18.27
N HIS A 39 -8.41 7.11 18.94
CA HIS A 39 -8.54 8.51 19.37
C HIS A 39 -7.88 8.78 20.73
N LYS A 40 -6.65 8.33 20.93
CA LYS A 40 -5.90 8.65 22.15
C LYS A 40 -5.46 10.10 22.17
N MET A 41 -5.82 10.79 23.25
CA MET A 41 -5.52 12.20 23.46
C MET A 41 -4.52 12.38 24.62
N ASN A 42 -3.64 13.38 24.49
CA ASN A 42 -2.81 13.84 25.57
C ASN A 42 -3.58 14.77 26.53
N ASN A 43 -2.90 15.28 27.55
CA ASN A 43 -3.49 16.20 28.56
C ASN A 43 -3.96 17.54 27.94
N ASP A 44 -3.40 17.95 26.80
CA ASP A 44 -3.81 19.16 26.08
C ASP A 44 -5.00 18.88 25.11
N GLY A 45 -5.51 17.64 25.09
CA GLY A 45 -6.62 17.23 24.21
C GLY A 45 -6.23 17.01 22.75
N LYS A 46 -4.94 16.94 22.42
CA LYS A 46 -4.46 16.60 21.08
C LYS A 46 -4.40 15.09 20.88
N GLU A 47 -4.80 14.63 19.71
CA GLU A 47 -4.77 13.22 19.35
C GLU A 47 -3.37 12.75 18.96
N TYR A 48 -3.01 11.53 19.39
CA TYR A 48 -1.75 10.85 19.10
C TYR A 48 -1.94 9.34 18.83
N GLY A 49 -3.17 8.91 18.65
CA GLY A 49 -3.52 7.51 18.41
C GLY A 49 -2.86 6.96 17.15
N ILE A 50 -2.78 7.77 16.08
CA ILE A 50 -2.14 7.38 14.82
C ILE A 50 -0.67 7.02 15.06
N ILE A 51 0.10 7.86 15.76
CA ILE A 51 1.52 7.62 16.03
C ILE A 51 1.71 6.31 16.80
N LEU A 52 1.05 6.17 17.95
CA LEU A 52 1.25 5.04 18.83
C LEU A 52 0.79 3.73 18.21
N THR A 53 -0.34 3.75 17.49
CA THR A 53 -0.88 2.55 16.87
C THR A 53 -0.11 2.16 15.62
N SER A 54 0.36 3.12 14.81
CA SER A 54 1.25 2.83 13.70
C SER A 54 2.57 2.20 14.15
N LEU A 55 3.23 2.77 15.17
CA LEU A 55 4.45 2.18 15.74
C LEU A 55 4.23 0.77 16.28
N ARG A 56 3.07 0.50 16.92
CA ARG A 56 2.72 -0.87 17.37
C ARG A 56 2.53 -1.83 16.20
N LEU A 57 1.78 -1.43 15.18
CA LEU A 57 1.56 -2.26 13.99
C LEU A 57 2.87 -2.59 13.29
N ILE A 58 3.75 -1.61 13.10
CA ILE A 58 5.09 -1.81 12.55
C ILE A 58 5.89 -2.74 13.46
N GLY A 59 5.96 -2.47 14.75
CA GLY A 59 6.67 -3.29 15.73
C GLY A 59 6.17 -4.74 15.79
N ASP A 60 4.86 -4.97 15.67
CA ASP A 60 4.27 -6.31 15.62
C ASP A 60 4.75 -7.11 14.41
N VAL A 61 4.94 -6.46 13.27
CA VAL A 61 5.51 -7.10 12.06
C VAL A 61 7.00 -7.36 12.26
N LEU A 62 7.76 -6.38 12.77
CA LEU A 62 9.19 -6.54 13.02
C LEU A 62 9.51 -7.67 14.00
N ARG A 63 8.60 -8.00 14.94
CA ARG A 63 8.73 -9.16 15.84
C ARG A 63 8.54 -10.50 15.13
N LYS A 64 7.87 -10.52 13.97
CA LYS A 64 7.57 -11.79 13.27
C LYS A 64 8.78 -12.38 12.57
N LYS A 65 9.72 -11.53 12.14
CA LYS A 65 10.89 -11.92 11.36
C LYS A 65 12.07 -10.99 11.58
N ASP A 66 13.26 -11.54 11.36
CA ASP A 66 14.51 -10.80 11.37
C ASP A 66 14.71 -10.07 10.02
N PHE A 67 14.18 -8.86 9.92
CA PHE A 67 14.37 -8.01 8.75
C PHE A 67 15.76 -7.38 8.73
N ASN A 68 16.30 -7.22 7.53
CA ASN A 68 17.58 -6.58 7.27
C ASN A 68 17.40 -5.13 6.79
N TYR A 69 16.22 -4.78 6.32
CA TYR A 69 15.90 -3.50 5.72
C TYR A 69 14.42 -3.18 5.89
N CYS A 70 14.12 -1.91 6.14
CA CYS A 70 12.75 -1.42 6.23
C CYS A 70 12.60 -0.14 5.41
N LEU A 71 11.45 -0.05 4.73
CA LEU A 71 11.06 1.11 3.95
C LEU A 71 9.61 1.47 4.27
N ALA A 72 9.37 2.75 4.47
CA ALA A 72 8.05 3.35 4.64
C ALA A 72 7.69 4.14 3.38
N ALA A 73 6.64 3.73 2.68
CA ALA A 73 6.12 4.42 1.49
C ALA A 73 4.89 5.26 1.88
N PHE A 74 4.94 6.54 1.56
CA PHE A 74 3.86 7.50 1.78
C PHE A 74 3.32 8.00 0.45
N ASP A 75 2.01 8.28 0.40
CA ASP A 75 1.44 9.07 -0.70
C ASP A 75 1.96 10.50 -0.59
N GLY A 76 2.49 11.02 -1.67
CA GLY A 76 2.93 12.40 -1.75
C GLY A 76 1.79 13.38 -2.00
N GLU A 77 2.06 14.66 -1.87
CA GLU A 77 1.13 15.71 -2.26
C GLU A 77 0.76 15.55 -3.75
N GLY A 78 -0.53 15.66 -4.07
CA GLY A 78 -1.02 15.43 -5.43
C GLY A 78 -0.97 13.97 -5.87
N SER A 79 -0.74 12.99 -4.99
CA SER A 79 -0.76 11.57 -5.35
C SER A 79 -2.08 11.20 -6.04
N GLY A 80 -2.00 10.31 -7.04
CA GLY A 80 -3.15 9.98 -7.91
C GLY A 80 -3.31 10.91 -9.12
N VAL A 81 -2.59 12.03 -9.22
CA VAL A 81 -2.66 12.92 -10.38
C VAL A 81 -2.26 12.23 -11.68
N LEU A 82 -1.28 11.34 -11.63
CA LEU A 82 -0.84 10.58 -12.81
C LEU A 82 -1.94 9.63 -13.30
N ARG A 83 -2.67 8.99 -12.38
CA ARG A 83 -3.86 8.18 -12.73
C ARG A 83 -5.02 9.04 -13.20
N TRP A 84 -5.25 10.20 -12.58
CA TRP A 84 -6.27 11.15 -13.00
C TRP A 84 -6.02 11.70 -14.41
N GLN A 85 -4.77 11.87 -14.83
CA GLN A 85 -4.45 12.25 -16.22
C GLN A 85 -4.91 11.19 -17.23
N LEU A 86 -4.87 9.91 -16.84
CA LEU A 86 -5.32 8.79 -17.66
C LEU A 86 -6.85 8.62 -17.59
N TYR A 87 -7.45 8.84 -16.42
CA TYR A 87 -8.86 8.65 -16.16
C TYR A 87 -9.41 9.73 -15.21
N LYS A 88 -10.18 10.68 -15.75
CA LYS A 88 -10.64 11.88 -15.05
C LYS A 88 -11.57 11.62 -13.86
N ASP A 89 -12.21 10.45 -13.82
CA ASP A 89 -13.10 10.06 -12.72
C ASP A 89 -12.35 9.31 -11.60
N TYR A 90 -11.02 9.12 -11.71
CA TYR A 90 -10.22 8.43 -10.69
C TYR A 90 -10.40 9.06 -9.32
N LYS A 91 -10.82 8.26 -8.34
CA LYS A 91 -11.11 8.68 -6.96
C LYS A 91 -12.14 9.81 -6.80
N ALA A 92 -12.89 10.18 -7.85
CA ALA A 92 -13.86 11.29 -7.80
C ALA A 92 -15.04 11.03 -6.85
N ASN A 93 -15.32 9.79 -6.47
CA ASN A 93 -16.34 9.44 -5.48
C ASN A 93 -15.96 9.82 -4.04
N ARG A 94 -14.68 10.13 -3.80
CA ARG A 94 -14.21 10.60 -2.48
C ARG A 94 -14.69 12.03 -2.19
N ASP A 95 -15.26 12.74 -3.18
CA ASP A 95 -15.63 14.18 -3.15
C ASP A 95 -17.11 14.52 -3.10
N LYS A 96 -17.98 13.66 -2.61
CA LYS A 96 -19.44 13.87 -2.65
C LYS A 96 -19.98 15.13 -1.96
N ASN A 97 -19.16 16.00 -1.36
CA ASN A 97 -19.62 17.22 -0.66
C ASN A 97 -18.80 18.49 -0.96
N TYR A 98 -18.08 18.57 -2.09
CA TYR A 98 -17.28 19.74 -2.40
C TYR A 98 -17.67 20.41 -3.74
N GLU A 99 -18.55 21.38 -3.68
CA GLU A 99 -18.72 22.42 -4.71
C GLU A 99 -17.83 23.62 -4.34
N ALA A 100 -16.60 23.64 -4.86
CA ALA A 100 -15.74 24.80 -4.75
C ALA A 100 -16.15 25.86 -5.78
N HIS A 101 -16.75 26.93 -5.31
CA HIS A 101 -17.07 28.09 -6.11
C HIS A 101 -15.80 28.92 -6.42
N ASN A 102 -15.02 28.52 -7.40
CA ASN A 102 -14.08 29.40 -8.06
C ASN A 102 -14.15 29.18 -9.59
N PRO A 103 -14.82 30.06 -10.33
CA PRO A 103 -15.03 29.88 -11.77
C PRO A 103 -13.74 29.98 -12.60
N ASN A 104 -12.61 30.43 -12.02
CA ASN A 104 -11.33 30.60 -12.70
C ASN A 104 -10.34 29.47 -12.44
N LYS A 105 -10.72 28.44 -11.67
CA LYS A 105 -9.83 27.30 -11.42
C LYS A 105 -9.77 26.37 -12.63
N THR A 106 -8.55 25.97 -12.99
CA THR A 106 -8.34 24.93 -13.99
C THR A 106 -8.88 23.59 -13.50
N GLU A 107 -9.12 22.64 -14.41
CA GLU A 107 -9.51 21.27 -14.02
C GLU A 107 -8.45 20.62 -13.12
N TYR A 108 -7.18 20.94 -13.34
CA TYR A 108 -6.06 20.49 -12.51
C TYR A 108 -6.13 21.08 -11.10
N ASP A 109 -6.35 22.40 -10.97
CA ASP A 109 -6.49 23.04 -9.65
C ASP A 109 -7.68 22.48 -8.88
N LYS A 110 -8.78 22.19 -9.56
CA LYS A 110 -9.95 21.54 -8.96
C LYS A 110 -9.61 20.12 -8.46
N TYR A 111 -8.84 19.37 -9.24
CA TYR A 111 -8.40 18.04 -8.84
C TYR A 111 -7.47 18.11 -7.62
N ILE A 112 -6.46 18.99 -7.63
CA ILE A 112 -5.53 19.17 -6.49
C ILE A 112 -6.27 19.65 -5.24
N ASP A 113 -7.18 20.63 -5.36
CA ASP A 113 -8.01 21.07 -4.23
C ASP A 113 -8.88 19.93 -3.67
N ASN A 114 -9.45 19.14 -4.55
CA ASN A 114 -10.25 17.99 -4.19
C ASN A 114 -9.39 16.90 -3.56
N PHE A 115 -8.20 16.65 -4.10
CA PHE A 115 -7.26 15.70 -3.56
C PHE A 115 -6.74 16.15 -2.18
N VAL A 116 -6.27 17.40 -2.05
CA VAL A 116 -5.87 17.99 -0.77
C VAL A 116 -7.01 17.92 0.24
N LYS A 117 -8.23 18.26 -0.16
CA LYS A 117 -9.40 18.16 0.71
C LYS A 117 -9.80 16.73 1.05
N ASN A 118 -9.59 15.76 0.17
CA ASN A 118 -9.92 14.36 0.44
C ASN A 118 -8.84 13.64 1.25
N THR A 119 -7.59 14.01 1.04
CA THR A 119 -6.50 13.66 1.96
C THR A 119 -6.76 14.30 3.33
N LEU A 120 -7.41 15.46 3.34
CA LEU A 120 -7.75 16.28 4.49
C LEU A 120 -9.19 16.07 5.05
N ARG A 121 -10.03 15.17 4.56
CA ARG A 121 -11.47 15.11 4.86
C ARG A 121 -11.90 14.05 5.87
N TYR A 122 -11.16 13.94 6.98
CA TYR A 122 -11.68 13.22 8.14
C TYR A 122 -11.87 14.17 9.31
N SER A 123 -12.85 15.11 9.25
CA SER A 123 -13.18 15.86 10.45
C SER A 123 -14.62 16.31 10.63
N ARG A 124 -15.08 16.14 11.86
CA ARG A 124 -16.09 17.00 12.49
C ARG A 124 -15.75 17.22 13.95
N GLU A 125 -15.63 18.50 14.25
CA GLU A 125 -15.72 19.17 15.55
C GLU A 125 -15.51 18.32 16.81
N LYS A 126 -14.32 18.41 17.39
CA LYS A 126 -14.08 18.17 18.81
C LYS A 126 -13.22 19.29 19.42
N THR A 127 -13.56 19.65 20.58
CA THR A 127 -13.18 20.57 21.62
C THR A 127 -11.80 21.26 21.65
N ASN A 128 -10.94 21.14 20.66
CA ASN A 128 -9.68 21.88 20.53
C ASN A 128 -9.50 22.27 19.07
N ASN A 129 -9.88 23.39 18.61
CA ASN A 129 -9.63 24.10 17.35
C ASN A 129 -8.80 23.40 16.22
N GLU A 130 -8.40 22.15 16.36
CA GLU A 130 -7.65 21.35 15.37
C GLU A 130 -8.62 20.45 14.60
N SER A 131 -8.69 20.61 13.29
CA SER A 131 -9.44 19.70 12.42
C SER A 131 -8.82 18.30 12.42
N GLU A 132 -9.59 17.26 12.04
CA GLU A 132 -9.02 15.90 11.92
C GLU A 132 -7.87 15.89 10.91
N ASP A 133 -7.94 16.71 9.90
CA ASP A 133 -6.94 16.82 8.85
C ASP A 133 -5.66 17.45 9.38
N GLU A 134 -5.77 18.51 10.14
CA GLU A 134 -4.63 19.13 10.83
C GLU A 134 -4.04 18.14 11.83
N SER A 135 -4.87 17.41 12.57
CA SER A 135 -4.46 16.35 13.48
C SER A 135 -3.74 15.21 12.75
N PHE A 136 -4.29 14.75 11.62
CA PHE A 136 -3.67 13.71 10.80
C PHE A 136 -2.31 14.16 10.25
N ALA A 137 -2.25 15.35 9.65
CA ALA A 137 -1.02 15.90 9.08
C ALA A 137 0.07 16.10 10.15
N ARG A 138 -0.30 16.64 11.32
CA ARG A 138 0.61 16.78 12.47
C ARG A 138 1.13 15.42 12.94
N GLN A 139 0.24 14.44 13.13
CA GLN A 139 0.64 13.11 13.58
C GLN A 139 1.51 12.40 12.52
N LYS A 140 1.24 12.59 11.23
CA LYS A 140 2.08 12.10 10.12
C LYS A 140 3.50 12.66 10.26
N GLY A 141 3.66 13.98 10.37
CA GLY A 141 4.97 14.61 10.47
C GLY A 141 5.77 14.15 11.69
N ILE A 142 5.11 14.01 12.86
CA ILE A 142 5.76 13.47 14.07
C ILE A 142 6.16 12.00 13.86
N LEU A 143 5.28 11.19 13.26
CA LEU A 143 5.57 9.79 12.97
C LEU A 143 6.76 9.64 12.02
N GLN A 144 6.83 10.45 10.96
CA GLN A 144 7.97 10.50 10.04
C GLN A 144 9.27 10.84 10.79
N SER A 145 9.27 11.89 11.61
CA SER A 145 10.45 12.23 12.43
C SER A 145 10.89 11.07 13.34
N ILE A 146 9.95 10.31 13.90
CA ILE A 146 10.26 9.13 14.71
C ILE A 146 10.83 7.98 13.86
N LEU A 147 10.26 7.73 12.69
CA LEU A 147 10.71 6.65 11.79
C LEU A 147 12.11 6.94 11.25
N ASP A 148 12.43 8.21 10.97
CA ASP A 148 13.76 8.63 10.56
C ASP A 148 14.80 8.34 11.65
N GLU A 149 14.52 8.69 12.91
CA GLU A 149 15.40 8.38 14.05
C GLU A 149 15.54 6.86 14.30
N LEU A 150 14.53 6.08 13.93
CA LEU A 150 14.53 4.62 14.01
C LEU A 150 15.23 3.96 12.79
N CYS A 151 15.85 4.76 11.92
CA CYS A 151 16.55 4.31 10.72
C CYS A 151 15.66 3.52 9.76
N ILE A 152 14.39 3.90 9.63
CA ILE A 152 13.49 3.42 8.59
C ILE A 152 13.55 4.39 7.43
N ARG A 153 13.91 3.89 6.25
CA ARG A 153 13.93 4.71 5.04
C ARG A 153 12.52 5.12 4.65
N GLU A 154 12.35 6.40 4.34
CA GLU A 154 11.06 6.96 3.97
C GLU A 154 11.09 7.47 2.54
N TYR A 155 10.03 7.19 1.78
CA TYR A 155 9.78 7.81 0.49
C TYR A 155 8.40 8.41 0.42
N GLU A 156 8.38 9.68 0.05
CA GLU A 156 7.21 10.48 -0.24
C GLU A 156 7.58 11.42 -1.39
N PHE A 157 6.94 11.26 -2.54
CA PHE A 157 7.23 12.08 -3.72
C PHE A 157 5.97 12.77 -4.20
N GLU A 158 6.09 14.04 -4.56
CA GLU A 158 4.98 14.80 -5.16
C GLU A 158 4.41 14.07 -6.39
N ASN A 159 3.08 14.00 -6.45
CA ASN A 159 2.30 13.35 -7.51
C ASN A 159 2.47 11.81 -7.60
N VAL A 160 3.09 11.15 -6.63
CA VAL A 160 3.32 9.70 -6.63
C VAL A 160 2.52 9.05 -5.49
N GLU A 161 1.86 7.93 -5.79
CA GLU A 161 1.17 7.11 -4.78
C GLU A 161 2.16 6.12 -4.13
N GLY A 162 1.93 5.82 -2.84
CA GLY A 162 2.74 4.86 -2.09
C GLY A 162 2.81 3.47 -2.74
N ASP A 163 1.71 3.04 -3.38
CA ASP A 163 1.64 1.77 -4.10
C ASP A 163 2.63 1.70 -5.27
N ASP A 164 2.86 2.81 -5.97
CA ASP A 164 3.83 2.89 -7.06
C ASP A 164 5.27 2.83 -6.53
N ILE A 165 5.54 3.45 -5.37
CA ILE A 165 6.83 3.35 -4.68
C ILE A 165 7.09 1.89 -4.26
N ILE A 166 6.10 1.24 -3.62
CA ILE A 166 6.18 -0.16 -3.20
C ILE A 166 6.43 -1.07 -4.40
N SER A 167 5.66 -0.88 -5.46
CA SER A 167 5.80 -1.66 -6.68
C SER A 167 7.18 -1.48 -7.32
N TYR A 168 7.64 -0.25 -7.43
CA TYR A 168 8.96 0.03 -7.99
C TYR A 168 10.08 -0.65 -7.19
N TYR A 169 10.01 -0.61 -5.86
CA TYR A 169 10.95 -1.35 -5.02
C TYR A 169 10.92 -2.85 -5.29
N VAL A 170 9.73 -3.44 -5.34
CA VAL A 170 9.54 -4.88 -5.57
C VAL A 170 10.13 -5.32 -6.91
N HIS A 171 9.97 -4.52 -7.97
CA HIS A 171 10.50 -4.83 -9.30
C HIS A 171 12.03 -4.67 -9.40
N ASN A 172 12.62 -3.81 -8.56
CA ASN A 172 14.06 -3.52 -8.54
C ASN A 172 14.80 -4.17 -7.35
N LYS A 173 14.13 -5.04 -6.58
CA LYS A 173 14.76 -5.77 -5.48
C LYS A 173 15.87 -6.71 -5.97
N LYS A 174 16.80 -7.05 -5.06
CA LYS A 174 17.86 -8.01 -5.36
C LYS A 174 17.31 -9.43 -5.54
N ASP A 175 17.97 -10.26 -6.35
CA ASP A 175 17.54 -11.64 -6.63
C ASP A 175 17.41 -12.50 -5.38
N ASN A 176 18.33 -12.32 -4.40
CA ASN A 176 18.32 -13.04 -3.13
C ASN A 176 17.49 -12.36 -2.04
N GLU A 177 16.62 -11.44 -2.42
CA GLU A 177 15.79 -10.68 -1.50
C GLU A 177 14.36 -11.20 -1.45
N LYS A 178 13.87 -11.40 -0.22
CA LYS A 178 12.46 -11.67 0.06
C LYS A 178 11.83 -10.44 0.69
N VAL A 179 10.68 -10.04 0.17
CA VAL A 179 9.96 -8.84 0.57
C VAL A 179 8.66 -9.20 1.28
N VAL A 180 8.41 -8.53 2.39
CA VAL A 180 7.11 -8.50 3.06
C VAL A 180 6.53 -7.11 2.87
N ILE A 181 5.45 -6.99 2.12
CA ILE A 181 4.64 -5.78 2.01
C ILE A 181 3.63 -5.78 3.17
N VAL A 182 3.54 -4.69 3.90
CA VAL A 182 2.60 -4.54 5.02
C VAL A 182 1.48 -3.60 4.60
N SER A 183 0.36 -4.18 4.19
CA SER A 183 -0.84 -3.45 3.80
C SER A 183 -2.09 -4.32 3.90
N SER A 184 -3.24 -3.71 4.15
CA SER A 184 -4.55 -4.34 4.01
C SER A 184 -5.17 -4.10 2.63
N ASP A 185 -4.48 -3.38 1.74
CA ASP A 185 -4.95 -3.12 0.40
C ASP A 185 -4.83 -4.38 -0.47
N LYS A 186 -5.94 -4.72 -1.16
CA LYS A 186 -5.99 -5.86 -2.07
C LYS A 186 -5.12 -5.63 -3.30
N ASP A 187 -4.92 -4.38 -3.70
CA ASP A 187 -4.18 -4.05 -4.92
C ASP A 187 -2.72 -4.47 -4.85
N LEU A 188 -2.11 -4.32 -3.69
CA LEU A 188 -0.73 -4.75 -3.48
C LEU A 188 -0.56 -6.28 -3.51
N THR A 189 -1.67 -7.06 -3.45
CA THR A 189 -1.59 -8.52 -3.57
C THR A 189 -1.25 -9.00 -4.97
N GLN A 190 -1.38 -8.15 -6.00
CA GLN A 190 -0.91 -8.45 -7.36
C GLN A 190 0.62 -8.60 -7.45
N LEU A 191 1.36 -8.03 -6.47
CA LEU A 191 2.82 -8.10 -6.39
C LEU A 191 3.32 -9.40 -5.74
N ILE A 192 2.44 -10.30 -5.30
CA ILE A 192 2.81 -11.56 -4.65
C ILE A 192 3.52 -12.47 -5.65
N THR A 193 4.68 -12.98 -5.23
CA THR A 193 5.51 -13.95 -5.96
C THR A 193 6.06 -15.01 -5.00
N ASP A 194 6.97 -15.87 -5.45
CA ASP A 194 7.68 -16.81 -4.57
C ASP A 194 8.63 -16.10 -3.57
N THR A 195 8.94 -14.83 -3.82
CA THR A 195 9.83 -14.01 -2.98
C THR A 195 9.18 -12.75 -2.41
N VAL A 196 7.92 -12.49 -2.73
CA VAL A 196 7.15 -11.34 -2.25
C VAL A 196 5.85 -11.82 -1.65
N ILE A 197 5.58 -11.44 -0.42
CA ILE A 197 4.33 -11.76 0.30
C ILE A 197 3.74 -10.50 0.90
N VAL A 198 2.43 -10.51 1.15
CA VAL A 198 1.72 -9.40 1.80
C VAL A 198 1.35 -9.82 3.22
N TYR A 199 1.62 -8.96 4.20
CA TYR A 199 1.07 -9.07 5.54
C TYR A 199 -0.09 -8.10 5.70
N ASN A 200 -1.29 -8.64 5.94
CA ASN A 200 -2.47 -7.83 6.21
C ASN A 200 -2.55 -7.50 7.71
N PRO A 201 -2.32 -6.25 8.12
CA PRO A 201 -2.31 -5.88 9.54
C PRO A 201 -3.69 -5.91 10.21
N ARG A 202 -4.79 -5.80 9.46
CA ARG A 202 -6.16 -5.92 9.99
C ARG A 202 -6.50 -7.36 10.35
N LEU A 203 -6.15 -8.30 9.47
CA LEU A 203 -6.38 -9.72 9.66
C LEU A 203 -5.27 -10.39 10.46
N ARG A 204 -4.10 -9.73 10.61
CA ARG A 204 -2.86 -10.24 11.20
C ARG A 204 -2.36 -11.52 10.55
N GLU A 205 -2.54 -11.63 9.24
CA GLU A 205 -2.23 -12.81 8.44
C GLU A 205 -1.33 -12.49 7.26
N PHE A 206 -0.53 -13.47 6.86
CA PHE A 206 0.22 -13.40 5.62
C PHE A 206 -0.61 -13.92 4.45
N ILE A 207 -0.58 -13.19 3.35
CA ILE A 207 -1.10 -13.62 2.06
C ILE A 207 0.12 -13.97 1.20
N THR A 208 0.16 -15.22 0.77
CA THR A 208 1.24 -15.80 -0.03
C THR A 208 0.64 -16.38 -1.30
N LYS A 209 1.50 -16.75 -2.25
CA LYS A 209 1.05 -17.44 -3.47
C LYS A 209 0.25 -18.72 -3.15
N ASP A 210 0.65 -19.46 -2.11
CA ASP A 210 0.03 -20.73 -1.75
C ASP A 210 -1.38 -20.59 -1.16
N ASN A 211 -1.66 -19.48 -0.45
CA ASN A 211 -2.96 -19.25 0.18
C ASN A 211 -3.80 -18.15 -0.49
N ALA A 212 -3.32 -17.57 -1.59
CA ALA A 212 -3.99 -16.46 -2.28
C ALA A 212 -5.44 -16.81 -2.65
N VAL A 213 -5.68 -18.00 -3.18
CA VAL A 213 -7.04 -18.42 -3.57
C VAL A 213 -7.99 -18.51 -2.37
N GLU A 214 -7.50 -18.99 -1.22
CA GLU A 214 -8.29 -19.02 0.02
C GLU A 214 -8.62 -17.59 0.52
N LYS A 215 -7.64 -16.68 0.46
CA LYS A 215 -7.75 -15.33 1.02
C LYS A 215 -8.40 -14.33 0.08
N LEU A 216 -8.16 -14.45 -1.23
CA LEU A 216 -8.58 -13.47 -2.24
C LEU A 216 -9.73 -13.98 -3.13
N GLY A 217 -9.96 -15.30 -3.15
CA GLY A 217 -10.94 -15.96 -4.01
C GLY A 217 -10.43 -16.33 -5.39
N ILE A 218 -9.26 -15.84 -5.79
CA ILE A 218 -8.57 -16.08 -7.08
C ILE A 218 -7.05 -16.12 -6.85
N LEU A 219 -6.29 -16.54 -7.87
CA LEU A 219 -4.84 -16.39 -7.85
C LEU A 219 -4.44 -14.91 -7.79
N SER A 220 -3.36 -14.58 -7.09
CA SER A 220 -2.81 -13.21 -7.02
C SER A 220 -2.46 -12.65 -8.39
N GLU A 221 -1.97 -13.49 -9.30
CA GLU A 221 -1.65 -13.14 -10.69
C GLU A 221 -2.87 -12.71 -11.53
N ASN A 222 -4.09 -12.96 -11.05
CA ASN A 222 -5.34 -12.60 -11.73
C ASN A 222 -6.01 -11.34 -11.13
N ILE A 223 -5.42 -10.70 -10.12
CA ILE A 223 -6.00 -9.49 -9.48
C ILE A 223 -6.16 -8.35 -10.48
N VAL A 224 -5.14 -8.10 -11.30
CA VAL A 224 -5.21 -7.05 -12.35
C VAL A 224 -6.36 -7.36 -13.31
N LEU A 225 -6.44 -8.58 -13.82
CA LEU A 225 -7.49 -9.00 -14.76
C LEU A 225 -8.89 -8.91 -14.13
N GLU A 226 -9.04 -9.32 -12.86
CA GLU A 226 -10.29 -9.17 -12.11
C GLU A 226 -10.74 -7.70 -12.09
N LYS A 227 -9.84 -6.81 -11.68
CA LYS A 227 -10.15 -5.37 -11.56
C LYS A 227 -10.32 -4.69 -12.91
N MET A 228 -9.59 -5.10 -13.95
CA MET A 228 -9.80 -4.61 -15.30
C MET A 228 -11.25 -4.86 -15.77
N ILE A 229 -11.82 -6.01 -15.39
CA ILE A 229 -13.17 -6.42 -15.82
C ILE A 229 -14.23 -5.91 -14.84
N CYS A 230 -14.03 -6.11 -13.54
CA CYS A 230 -15.01 -5.75 -12.51
C CYS A 230 -14.97 -4.27 -12.12
N GLY A 231 -13.87 -3.57 -12.43
CA GLY A 231 -13.61 -2.22 -11.93
C GLY A 231 -13.20 -2.22 -10.46
N ASP A 232 -13.08 -1.02 -9.91
CA ASP A 232 -12.84 -0.76 -8.50
C ASP A 232 -13.73 0.37 -7.99
N VAL A 233 -14.64 0.04 -7.10
CA VAL A 233 -15.59 1.03 -6.53
C VAL A 233 -14.87 2.00 -5.59
N SER A 234 -13.81 1.55 -4.90
CA SER A 234 -13.06 2.39 -3.95
C SER A 234 -12.34 3.53 -4.65
N ASP A 235 -11.86 3.28 -5.85
CA ASP A 235 -11.14 4.24 -6.70
C ASP A 235 -11.99 4.80 -7.84
N ASN A 236 -13.31 4.52 -7.81
CA ASN A 236 -14.27 4.94 -8.83
C ASN A 236 -13.90 4.47 -10.24
N ILE A 237 -13.20 3.35 -10.35
CA ILE A 237 -12.88 2.72 -11.63
C ILE A 237 -14.07 1.88 -12.08
N LYS A 238 -14.60 2.19 -13.25
CA LYS A 238 -15.76 1.49 -13.80
C LYS A 238 -15.36 0.14 -14.36
N GLY A 239 -16.17 -0.88 -14.06
CA GLY A 239 -16.06 -2.20 -14.64
C GLY A 239 -17.14 -2.51 -15.67
N VAL A 240 -17.13 -3.73 -16.18
CA VAL A 240 -18.14 -4.25 -17.12
C VAL A 240 -19.49 -4.35 -16.43
N LYS A 241 -20.51 -3.78 -17.04
CA LYS A 241 -21.87 -3.74 -16.51
C LYS A 241 -22.43 -5.13 -16.21
N GLY A 242 -22.81 -5.33 -14.94
CA GLY A 242 -23.39 -6.61 -14.48
C GLY A 242 -22.37 -7.72 -14.27
N VAL A 243 -21.08 -7.38 -14.18
CA VAL A 243 -19.99 -8.30 -13.90
C VAL A 243 -19.26 -7.83 -12.64
N GLY A 244 -19.59 -8.41 -11.51
CA GLY A 244 -18.82 -8.28 -10.28
C GLY A 244 -17.99 -9.55 -10.04
N ASN A 245 -17.15 -9.52 -8.99
CA ASN A 245 -16.19 -10.58 -8.65
C ASN A 245 -16.85 -11.97 -8.60
N ASP A 246 -17.96 -12.11 -7.90
CA ASP A 246 -18.69 -13.39 -7.82
C ASP A 246 -19.17 -13.89 -9.18
N THR A 247 -19.62 -12.97 -10.03
CA THR A 247 -20.08 -13.30 -11.39
C THR A 247 -18.90 -13.73 -12.26
N LEU A 248 -17.80 -13.00 -12.18
CA LEU A 248 -16.58 -13.29 -12.94
C LEU A 248 -16.02 -14.66 -12.57
N VAL A 249 -15.87 -14.95 -11.29
CA VAL A 249 -15.36 -16.25 -10.80
C VAL A 249 -16.30 -17.41 -11.14
N LYS A 250 -17.62 -17.20 -11.13
CA LYS A 250 -18.60 -18.22 -11.56
C LYS A 250 -18.51 -18.52 -13.06
N LEU A 251 -18.27 -17.51 -13.87
CA LEU A 251 -18.12 -17.66 -15.33
C LEU A 251 -16.78 -18.26 -15.72
N PHE A 252 -15.73 -17.91 -14.96
CA PHE A 252 -14.33 -18.29 -15.24
C PHE A 252 -13.67 -18.87 -13.98
N PRO A 253 -14.07 -20.09 -13.54
CA PRO A 253 -13.52 -20.71 -12.34
C PRO A 253 -12.01 -20.98 -12.42
N GLN A 254 -11.45 -21.01 -13.64
CA GLN A 254 -10.01 -21.13 -13.90
C GLN A 254 -9.19 -19.97 -13.29
N LEU A 255 -9.81 -18.83 -12.97
CA LEU A 255 -9.15 -17.74 -12.20
C LEU A 255 -8.56 -18.22 -10.86
N LYS A 256 -9.01 -19.37 -10.36
CA LYS A 256 -8.51 -19.99 -9.11
C LYS A 256 -7.33 -20.94 -9.33
N THR A 257 -7.10 -21.39 -10.56
CA THR A 257 -6.12 -22.44 -10.85
C THR A 257 -5.05 -22.00 -11.86
N ASP A 258 -5.40 -21.08 -12.74
CA ASP A 258 -4.56 -20.68 -13.87
C ASP A 258 -4.41 -19.15 -13.92
N LYS A 259 -3.21 -18.68 -14.31
CA LYS A 259 -3.04 -17.29 -14.70
C LYS A 259 -3.72 -17.08 -16.04
N LEU A 260 -4.70 -16.19 -16.09
CA LEU A 260 -5.44 -15.83 -17.28
C LEU A 260 -5.06 -14.44 -17.78
N ASN A 261 -5.40 -14.16 -19.03
CA ASN A 261 -5.34 -12.84 -19.62
C ASN A 261 -6.69 -12.49 -20.27
N LEU A 262 -6.83 -11.25 -20.73
CA LEU A 262 -8.07 -10.77 -21.32
C LEU A 262 -8.48 -11.55 -22.58
N GLU A 263 -7.52 -11.97 -23.41
CA GLU A 263 -7.79 -12.73 -24.64
C GLU A 263 -8.44 -14.09 -24.34
N VAL A 264 -7.96 -14.79 -23.30
CA VAL A 264 -8.53 -16.05 -22.83
C VAL A 264 -9.97 -15.82 -22.35
N ILE A 265 -10.21 -14.76 -21.56
CA ILE A 265 -11.57 -14.39 -21.11
C ILE A 265 -12.49 -14.12 -22.30
N MET A 266 -12.01 -13.37 -23.31
CA MET A 266 -12.76 -13.06 -24.52
C MET A 266 -13.08 -14.31 -25.34
N SER A 267 -12.10 -15.21 -25.54
CA SER A 267 -12.30 -16.47 -26.25
C SER A 267 -13.33 -17.34 -25.54
N ARG A 268 -13.13 -17.55 -24.24
CA ARG A 268 -14.04 -18.38 -23.45
C ARG A 268 -15.45 -17.80 -23.34
N SER A 269 -15.59 -16.48 -23.36
CA SER A 269 -16.90 -15.81 -23.42
C SER A 269 -17.65 -16.14 -24.71
N ARG A 270 -16.97 -16.14 -25.85
CA ARG A 270 -17.57 -16.53 -27.15
C ARG A 270 -18.00 -18.00 -27.15
N GLU A 271 -17.14 -18.89 -26.65
CA GLU A 271 -17.43 -20.33 -26.54
C GLU A 271 -18.67 -20.58 -25.67
N LEU A 272 -18.73 -19.96 -24.48
CA LEU A 272 -19.86 -20.10 -23.56
C LEU A 272 -21.16 -19.58 -24.16
N LEU A 273 -21.13 -18.51 -24.94
CA LEU A 273 -22.33 -18.02 -25.67
C LEU A 273 -22.76 -19.00 -26.74
N GLU A 274 -21.83 -19.60 -27.52
CA GLU A 274 -22.14 -20.57 -28.54
C GLU A 274 -22.68 -21.89 -27.94
N GLU A 275 -22.07 -22.39 -26.83
CA GLU A 275 -22.59 -23.54 -26.09
C GLU A 275 -24.05 -23.32 -25.63
N ARG A 276 -24.37 -22.11 -25.16
CA ARG A 276 -25.72 -21.74 -24.74
C ARG A 276 -26.70 -21.70 -25.91
N LYS A 277 -26.26 -21.17 -27.06
CA LYS A 277 -27.06 -21.13 -28.27
C LYS A 277 -27.39 -22.54 -28.78
N GLN A 278 -26.41 -23.45 -28.82
CA GLN A 278 -26.60 -24.83 -29.13
C GLN A 278 -27.56 -25.55 -28.18
N ALA A 279 -27.47 -25.23 -26.90
CA ALA A 279 -28.36 -25.71 -25.86
C ALA A 279 -29.75 -25.01 -25.85
N LYS A 280 -30.04 -24.13 -26.80
CA LYS A 280 -31.28 -23.33 -26.92
C LYS A 280 -31.58 -22.51 -25.66
N LYS A 281 -30.55 -22.10 -24.91
CA LYS A 281 -30.64 -21.23 -23.75
C LYS A 281 -30.45 -19.77 -24.14
N LYS A 282 -31.08 -18.85 -23.37
CA LYS A 282 -30.86 -17.41 -23.60
C LYS A 282 -29.39 -17.03 -23.39
N PRO A 283 -28.82 -16.11 -24.20
CA PRO A 283 -27.47 -15.61 -23.98
C PRO A 283 -27.36 -14.96 -22.61
N LEU A 284 -26.17 -15.05 -22.03
CA LEU A 284 -25.86 -14.33 -20.77
C LEU A 284 -25.37 -12.92 -21.12
N LYS A 285 -26.14 -11.93 -20.70
CA LYS A 285 -25.83 -10.52 -20.95
C LYS A 285 -24.47 -10.11 -20.39
N SER A 286 -24.03 -10.71 -19.29
CA SER A 286 -22.70 -10.50 -18.72
C SER A 286 -21.57 -10.87 -19.68
N LEU A 287 -21.69 -12.02 -20.39
CA LEU A 287 -20.72 -12.45 -21.43
C LEU A 287 -20.72 -11.51 -22.63
N GLU A 288 -21.91 -11.09 -23.09
CA GLU A 288 -22.03 -10.11 -24.17
C GLU A 288 -21.41 -8.77 -23.76
N ASN A 289 -21.65 -8.32 -22.53
CA ASN A 289 -21.08 -7.09 -21.99
C ASN A 289 -19.55 -7.16 -21.86
N ILE A 290 -18.99 -8.33 -21.46
CA ILE A 290 -17.55 -8.55 -21.45
C ILE A 290 -16.99 -8.41 -22.87
N LEU A 291 -17.57 -9.09 -23.86
CA LEU A 291 -17.09 -9.06 -25.26
C LEU A 291 -17.11 -7.66 -25.87
N ASN A 292 -18.04 -6.81 -25.43
CA ASN A 292 -18.24 -5.46 -25.97
C ASN A 292 -17.70 -4.35 -25.07
N GLY A 293 -17.08 -4.68 -23.93
CA GLY A 293 -16.58 -3.68 -22.98
C GLY A 293 -17.67 -2.72 -22.49
N VAL A 294 -18.91 -3.24 -22.27
CA VAL A 294 -20.05 -2.39 -21.91
C VAL A 294 -19.96 -1.95 -20.45
N THR A 295 -19.93 -0.66 -20.21
CA THR A 295 -20.00 -0.06 -18.88
C THR A 295 -21.01 1.10 -18.86
N ASP A 296 -21.33 1.62 -17.68
CA ASP A 296 -22.18 2.81 -17.55
C ASP A 296 -21.33 4.06 -17.87
N GLY A 297 -21.44 4.55 -19.12
CA GLY A 297 -20.81 5.80 -19.57
C GLY A 297 -19.68 5.65 -20.61
N CYS A 298 -19.09 4.47 -20.80
CA CYS A 298 -18.11 4.18 -21.83
C CYS A 298 -18.41 2.86 -22.53
N GLN A 299 -17.97 2.70 -23.77
CA GLN A 299 -18.10 1.45 -24.51
C GLN A 299 -16.82 1.13 -25.28
N GLY A 300 -16.54 -0.17 -25.42
CA GLY A 300 -15.48 -0.71 -26.26
C GLY A 300 -14.16 -0.99 -25.54
N ASP A 301 -13.17 -1.36 -26.32
CA ASP A 301 -11.86 -1.85 -25.85
C ASP A 301 -11.10 -0.85 -24.98
N LYS A 302 -11.42 0.43 -25.07
CA LYS A 302 -10.83 1.47 -24.24
C LYS A 302 -11.05 1.28 -22.73
N LEU A 303 -12.14 0.60 -22.32
CA LEU A 303 -12.38 0.30 -20.91
C LEU A 303 -11.22 -0.51 -20.33
N TYR A 304 -10.86 -1.59 -20.99
CA TYR A 304 -9.82 -2.51 -20.51
C TYR A 304 -8.44 -1.85 -20.54
N GLU A 305 -8.12 -1.12 -21.62
CA GLU A 305 -6.86 -0.39 -21.76
C GLU A 305 -6.68 0.67 -20.66
N ILE A 306 -7.75 1.43 -20.35
CA ILE A 306 -7.69 2.45 -19.29
C ILE A 306 -7.56 1.79 -17.93
N ASN A 307 -8.39 0.78 -17.65
CA ASN A 307 -8.37 0.10 -16.36
C ASN A 307 -7.01 -0.58 -16.12
N GLU A 308 -6.44 -1.25 -17.13
CA GLU A 308 -5.11 -1.85 -17.03
C GLU A 308 -4.05 -0.80 -16.65
N LYS A 309 -3.98 0.31 -17.37
CA LYS A 309 -3.01 1.38 -17.11
C LYS A 309 -3.10 2.01 -15.72
N ILE A 310 -4.28 1.96 -15.11
CA ILE A 310 -4.52 2.55 -13.79
C ILE A 310 -4.22 1.54 -12.68
N ILE A 311 -4.54 0.26 -12.91
CA ILE A 311 -4.56 -0.79 -11.89
C ILE A 311 -3.26 -1.58 -11.86
N ASP A 312 -2.61 -1.76 -13.02
CA ASP A 312 -1.43 -2.63 -13.14
C ASP A 312 -0.20 -1.97 -12.52
N LEU A 313 0.18 -2.47 -11.34
CA LEU A 313 1.39 -2.07 -10.65
C LEU A 313 2.67 -2.69 -11.23
N SER A 314 2.60 -3.54 -12.26
CA SER A 314 3.82 -3.99 -12.96
C SER A 314 4.52 -2.86 -13.72
N VAL A 315 3.79 -1.78 -13.99
CA VAL A 315 4.30 -0.54 -14.60
C VAL A 315 3.94 0.64 -13.69
N PRO A 316 4.68 0.84 -12.58
CA PRO A 316 4.37 1.88 -11.61
C PRO A 316 4.44 3.28 -12.22
N LEU A 317 3.48 4.13 -11.85
CA LEU A 317 3.38 5.51 -12.33
C LEU A 317 4.24 6.42 -11.44
N LEU A 318 5.42 6.76 -11.93
CA LEU A 318 6.42 7.54 -11.21
C LEU A 318 6.85 8.78 -11.98
N THR A 319 7.17 9.84 -11.24
CA THR A 319 7.90 10.97 -11.78
C THR A 319 9.36 10.57 -12.04
N ALA A 320 10.03 11.29 -12.97
CA ALA A 320 11.45 11.06 -13.24
C ALA A 320 12.32 11.30 -12.00
N GLU A 321 11.96 12.30 -11.18
CA GLU A 321 12.62 12.59 -9.92
C GLU A 321 12.51 11.43 -8.94
N ALA A 322 11.29 10.94 -8.67
CA ALA A 322 11.06 9.82 -7.78
C ALA A 322 11.87 8.58 -8.20
N LYS A 323 11.87 8.28 -9.50
CA LYS A 323 12.62 7.15 -10.02
C LYS A 323 14.12 7.30 -9.80
N ASN A 324 14.71 8.45 -10.16
CA ASN A 324 16.15 8.68 -10.02
C ASN A 324 16.58 8.63 -8.54
N THR A 325 15.82 9.26 -7.65
CA THR A 325 16.10 9.23 -6.20
C THR A 325 16.08 7.81 -5.66
N MET A 326 15.05 7.02 -6.03
CA MET A 326 14.94 5.64 -5.58
C MET A 326 16.06 4.75 -6.14
N ASP A 327 16.45 4.93 -7.41
CA ASP A 327 17.54 4.18 -8.03
C ASP A 327 18.89 4.44 -7.31
N ASP A 328 19.12 5.66 -6.88
CA ASP A 328 20.34 6.04 -6.17
C ASP A 328 20.35 5.60 -4.69
N GLU A 329 19.20 5.59 -4.05
CA GLU A 329 19.10 5.50 -2.60
C GLU A 329 18.64 4.16 -2.04
N PHE A 330 17.91 3.31 -2.78
CA PHE A 330 17.28 2.10 -2.22
C PHE A 330 18.20 1.28 -1.33
N TYR A 331 19.46 1.15 -1.73
CA TYR A 331 20.43 0.36 -1.00
C TYR A 331 21.60 1.18 -0.45
N ALA A 332 21.57 2.49 -0.60
CA ALA A 332 22.54 3.35 0.04
C ALA A 332 22.39 3.26 1.58
N PRO A 333 23.46 3.25 2.35
CA PRO A 333 23.34 3.27 3.81
C PRO A 333 22.74 4.60 4.27
N ILE A 334 21.88 4.51 5.29
CA ILE A 334 21.36 5.71 5.98
C ILE A 334 22.51 6.29 6.83
N ASP A 335 22.69 7.61 6.80
CA ASP A 335 23.58 8.26 7.78
C ASP A 335 22.96 8.16 9.17
N THR A 336 23.62 7.40 10.03
CA THR A 336 23.16 7.15 11.40
C THR A 336 23.93 7.92 12.46
N SER A 337 24.81 8.86 12.05
CA SER A 337 25.71 9.57 12.99
C SER A 337 24.96 10.37 14.05
N ASP A 338 23.84 10.98 13.68
CA ASP A 338 23.05 11.86 14.55
C ASP A 338 21.71 11.24 14.98
N ARG A 339 21.43 9.97 14.59
CA ARG A 339 20.18 9.26 14.90
C ARG A 339 20.29 8.44 16.16
N SER A 340 19.27 8.52 17.00
CA SER A 340 19.27 7.78 18.26
C SER A 340 17.87 7.55 18.84
N ILE A 341 17.74 6.51 19.65
CA ILE A 341 16.56 6.29 20.50
C ILE A 341 16.33 7.49 21.46
N LYS A 342 17.41 8.19 21.87
CA LYS A 342 17.30 9.38 22.71
C LYS A 342 16.53 10.49 21.99
N ASN A 343 16.82 10.73 20.71
CA ASN A 343 16.11 11.73 19.91
C ASN A 343 14.63 11.36 19.76
N VAL A 344 14.30 10.06 19.63
CA VAL A 344 12.89 9.61 19.66
C VAL A 344 12.19 10.02 20.95
N TYR A 345 12.84 9.84 22.10
CA TYR A 345 12.28 10.28 23.39
C TYR A 345 12.16 11.81 23.48
N GLU A 346 13.08 12.56 22.89
CA GLU A 346 13.00 14.03 22.81
C GLU A 346 11.79 14.45 21.96
N ILE A 347 11.61 13.89 20.76
CA ILE A 347 10.43 14.14 19.89
C ILE A 347 9.12 13.84 20.64
N VAL A 348 9.06 12.70 21.31
CA VAL A 348 7.88 12.26 22.06
C VAL A 348 7.57 13.20 23.23
N THR A 349 8.61 13.71 23.91
CA THR A 349 8.47 14.62 25.05
C THR A 349 8.05 16.01 24.59
N GLU A 350 8.70 16.56 23.57
CA GLU A 350 8.38 17.88 23.01
C GLU A 350 6.94 17.95 22.50
N ASN A 351 6.46 16.85 21.95
CA ASN A 351 5.09 16.74 21.45
C ASN A 351 4.09 16.23 22.52
N LYS A 352 4.51 16.01 23.76
CA LYS A 352 3.67 15.51 24.87
C LYS A 352 2.94 14.19 24.56
N VAL A 353 3.54 13.34 23.76
CA VAL A 353 3.03 11.98 23.49
C VAL A 353 3.18 11.09 24.73
N ASN A 354 4.19 11.36 25.56
CA ASN A 354 4.45 10.69 26.83
C ASN A 354 3.36 10.91 27.90
N ASP A 355 2.50 11.92 27.75
CA ASP A 355 1.32 12.09 28.60
C ASP A 355 0.34 10.90 28.50
N ILE A 356 0.37 10.18 27.37
CA ILE A 356 -0.54 9.08 27.07
C ILE A 356 0.04 7.74 27.48
N LEU A 357 1.37 7.63 27.49
CA LEU A 357 2.07 6.37 27.65
C LEU A 357 3.34 6.54 28.47
N ASP A 358 3.47 5.79 29.57
CA ASP A 358 4.68 5.81 30.37
C ASP A 358 5.91 5.28 29.59
N GLU A 359 7.11 5.69 30.04
CA GLU A 359 8.38 5.35 29.38
C GLU A 359 8.58 3.86 29.16
N ARG A 360 8.15 3.02 30.11
CA ARG A 360 8.30 1.56 29.99
C ARG A 360 7.45 1.02 28.84
N LYS A 361 6.18 1.42 28.77
CA LYS A 361 5.28 0.99 27.68
C LYS A 361 5.73 1.54 26.34
N PHE A 362 6.29 2.75 26.32
CA PHE A 362 6.86 3.30 25.09
C PHE A 362 8.12 2.54 24.68
N GLY A 363 8.99 2.18 25.62
CA GLY A 363 10.14 1.30 25.40
C GLY A 363 9.74 -0.07 24.82
N ASP A 364 8.65 -0.67 25.29
CA ASP A 364 8.11 -1.93 24.75
C ASP A 364 7.63 -1.77 23.28
N ILE A 365 7.18 -0.58 22.89
CA ILE A 365 6.82 -0.26 21.49
C ILE A 365 8.08 -0.15 20.63
N LEU A 366 9.16 0.48 21.15
CA LEU A 366 10.40 0.72 20.41
C LEU A 366 11.31 -0.52 20.33
N GLU A 367 11.21 -1.46 21.25
CA GLU A 367 12.07 -2.66 21.31
C GLU A 367 12.25 -3.39 19.96
N PRO A 368 11.21 -3.56 19.13
CA PRO A 368 11.37 -4.28 17.86
C PRO A 368 12.26 -3.57 16.83
N PHE A 369 12.40 -2.26 16.94
CA PHE A 369 13.18 -1.45 16.00
C PHE A 369 14.69 -1.55 16.24
N GLY A 370 15.10 -1.97 17.44
CA GLY A 370 16.52 -2.06 17.81
C GLY A 370 17.38 -2.88 16.84
N ARG A 371 16.79 -3.90 16.19
CA ARG A 371 17.49 -4.67 15.17
C ARG A 371 17.76 -3.85 13.90
N ILE A 372 16.79 -3.08 13.44
CA ILE A 372 16.93 -2.26 12.22
C ILE A 372 17.99 -1.20 12.43
N ILE A 373 17.96 -0.50 13.57
CA ILE A 373 18.98 0.48 13.97
C ILE A 373 20.37 -0.17 13.97
N MET A 374 20.51 -1.35 14.57
CA MET A 374 21.79 -2.07 14.60
C MET A 374 22.27 -2.43 13.18
N MET A 375 21.38 -2.86 12.30
CA MET A 375 21.73 -3.22 10.92
C MET A 375 22.16 -2.00 10.11
N GLU A 376 21.44 -0.88 10.20
CA GLU A 376 21.80 0.35 9.49
C GLU A 376 23.10 0.97 10.05
N ASN A 377 23.31 0.98 11.36
CA ASN A 377 24.59 1.39 11.96
C ASN A 377 25.77 0.58 11.40
N LYS A 378 25.61 -0.72 11.27
CA LYS A 378 26.65 -1.58 10.67
C LYS A 378 26.90 -1.23 9.21
N ARG A 379 25.85 -1.06 8.40
CA ARG A 379 25.96 -0.70 6.99
C ARG A 379 26.64 0.65 6.80
N TYR A 380 26.26 1.65 7.59
CA TYR A 380 26.87 2.98 7.55
C TYR A 380 28.35 2.97 7.98
N ALA A 381 28.70 2.23 9.03
CA ALA A 381 30.08 2.06 9.44
C ALA A 381 30.96 1.37 8.39
N GLU A 382 30.42 0.36 7.67
CA GLU A 382 31.10 -0.31 6.57
C GLU A 382 31.30 0.64 5.37
N PHE A 383 30.31 1.47 5.05
CA PHE A 383 30.37 2.48 4.01
C PHE A 383 31.46 3.54 4.31
N ARG A 384 31.47 4.09 5.52
CA ARG A 384 32.49 5.06 5.94
C ARG A 384 33.90 4.49 5.83
N ARG A 385 34.15 3.28 6.32
CA ARG A 385 35.46 2.62 6.25
C ARG A 385 35.93 2.40 4.81
N LYS A 386 35.04 2.21 3.85
CA LYS A 386 35.41 2.08 2.43
C LYS A 386 35.82 3.43 1.82
N ASN A 387 35.12 4.51 2.18
CA ASN A 387 35.39 5.83 1.65
C ASN A 387 36.61 6.52 2.30
N GLU A 388 36.95 6.20 3.56
CA GLU A 388 38.16 6.67 4.24
C GLU A 388 39.45 6.00 3.72
N LYS A 389 39.35 4.94 2.89
CA LYS A 389 40.47 4.23 2.29
C LYS A 389 40.73 4.61 0.82
N GLN A 390 39.86 5.44 0.23
CA GLN A 390 40.02 6.07 -1.09
C GLN A 390 40.58 7.48 -0.95
#